data_de1d5b4592b7a22aef1b8dc16523df14
#
_entry.id   de1d5b4592b7a22aef1b8dc16523df14
#
_cell.length_a   1.000
_cell.length_b   1.000
_cell.length_c   1.000
_cell.angle_alpha   90.00
_cell.angle_beta   90.00
_cell.angle_gamma   90.00
#
_symmetry.space_group_name_H-M   'P 1'
#
loop_
_entity.id
_entity.type
_entity.pdbx_description
1 polymer ?
#
loop_
_entity_poly.entity_id
_entity_poly.type
_entity_poly.pdbx_seq_one_letter_code
_entity_poly.pdbx_strand_id
1 'polypeptide(L)'
;HDFNNILSAVIGYTELVLHEESIGLPQKSNLRKVLKAGHRAKGLVNQILTFSRQSELEKEPLQVKLIIKEALKLLRATLPANIEIKSDIKSEALVVADPTQIHQVIMNLCTNAGHAMLEVGGKLYVGLEEQHLDDQFVAKHTDATAGNFLRLRVSDNGPGIPEGIEDRIFDPFFTTKKK
;
A
#
# COMPACT_ATOMS: atom_id res chain seq x y z
N HIS A 1 -1.47 -19.56 7.79
CA HIS A 1 -2.31 -19.99 6.65
C HIS A 1 -3.78 -20.16 7.05
N ASP A 2 -4.09 -20.70 8.22
CA ASP A 2 -5.45 -21.04 8.66
C ASP A 2 -6.38 -19.83 8.78
N PHE A 3 -5.90 -18.69 9.30
CA PHE A 3 -6.70 -17.48 9.39
C PHE A 3 -7.16 -16.96 8.01
N ASN A 4 -6.28 -16.98 7.02
CA ASN A 4 -6.65 -16.55 5.66
C ASN A 4 -7.66 -17.50 5.01
N ASN A 5 -7.57 -18.79 5.28
CA ASN A 5 -8.53 -19.79 4.79
C ASN A 5 -9.91 -19.59 5.42
N ILE A 6 -9.97 -19.38 6.75
CA ILE A 6 -11.22 -19.12 7.47
C ILE A 6 -11.86 -17.82 6.95
N LEU A 7 -11.11 -16.73 6.84
CA LEU A 7 -11.63 -15.46 6.34
C LEU A 7 -12.10 -15.56 4.88
N SER A 8 -11.39 -16.30 4.04
CA SER A 8 -11.80 -16.51 2.65
C SER A 8 -13.11 -17.31 2.56
N ALA A 9 -13.30 -18.31 3.43
CA ALA A 9 -14.56 -19.04 3.52
C ALA A 9 -15.71 -18.13 4.00
N VAL A 10 -15.50 -17.33 5.06
CA VAL A 10 -16.52 -16.39 5.57
C VAL A 10 -16.91 -15.38 4.49
N ILE A 11 -15.95 -14.81 3.78
CA ILE A 11 -16.19 -13.86 2.68
C ILE A 11 -16.97 -14.56 1.58
N GLY A 12 -16.50 -15.72 1.09
CA GLY A 12 -17.14 -16.44 -0.01
C GLY A 12 -18.58 -16.87 0.28
N TYR A 13 -18.85 -17.44 1.46
CA TYR A 13 -20.22 -17.79 1.84
C TYR A 13 -21.11 -16.55 1.99
N THR A 14 -20.57 -15.43 2.50
CA THR A 14 -21.34 -14.18 2.61
C THR A 14 -21.68 -13.61 1.24
N GLU A 15 -20.77 -13.70 0.27
CA GLU A 15 -21.01 -13.31 -1.12
C GLU A 15 -22.07 -14.19 -1.78
N LEU A 16 -22.01 -15.51 -1.61
CA LEU A 16 -23.01 -16.43 -2.13
C LEU A 16 -24.41 -16.09 -1.62
N VAL A 17 -24.54 -15.88 -0.31
CA VAL A 17 -25.83 -15.51 0.29
C VAL A 17 -26.33 -14.15 -0.22
N LEU A 18 -25.45 -13.18 -0.47
CA LEU A 18 -25.83 -11.86 -1.01
C LEU A 18 -26.44 -11.94 -2.42
N HIS A 19 -26.08 -12.95 -3.20
CA HIS A 19 -26.63 -13.19 -4.55
C HIS A 19 -27.99 -13.87 -4.55
N GLU A 20 -28.46 -14.39 -3.43
CA GLU A 20 -29.80 -14.99 -3.35
C GLU A 20 -30.90 -13.92 -3.46
N GLU A 21 -31.86 -14.15 -4.35
CA GLU A 21 -32.98 -13.24 -4.59
C GLU A 21 -33.98 -13.19 -3.40
N SER A 22 -34.02 -14.26 -2.61
CA SER A 22 -34.93 -14.41 -1.47
C SER A 22 -34.66 -13.53 -0.26
N ILE A 23 -33.48 -12.83 -0.25
CA ILE A 23 -33.01 -12.07 0.92
C ILE A 23 -33.51 -10.63 0.87
N GLY A 24 -34.14 -10.19 1.95
CA GLY A 24 -34.65 -8.82 2.10
C GLY A 24 -33.55 -7.76 2.20
N LEU A 25 -33.89 -6.50 1.90
CA LEU A 25 -32.97 -5.37 1.93
C LEU A 25 -32.23 -5.19 3.27
N PRO A 26 -32.88 -5.35 4.46
CA PRO A 26 -32.17 -5.22 5.74
C PRO A 26 -31.06 -6.28 5.91
N GLN A 27 -31.35 -7.54 5.52
CA GLN A 27 -30.40 -8.63 5.60
C GLN A 27 -29.21 -8.40 4.62
N LYS A 28 -29.49 -7.96 3.39
CA LYS A 28 -28.45 -7.59 2.42
C LYS A 28 -27.53 -6.48 2.96
N SER A 29 -28.12 -5.49 3.67
CA SER A 29 -27.34 -4.43 4.32
C SER A 29 -26.39 -4.99 5.40
N ASN A 30 -26.87 -5.92 6.23
CA ASN A 30 -26.05 -6.54 7.26
C ASN A 30 -24.95 -7.42 6.68
N LEU A 31 -25.25 -8.22 5.65
CA LEU A 31 -24.25 -9.04 4.95
C LEU A 31 -23.15 -8.21 4.29
N ARG A 32 -23.47 -7.04 3.73
CA ARG A 32 -22.45 -6.09 3.22
C ARG A 32 -21.53 -5.58 4.33
N LYS A 33 -22.06 -5.36 5.55
CA LYS A 33 -21.23 -5.00 6.71
C LYS A 33 -20.31 -6.16 7.10
N VAL A 34 -20.80 -7.40 7.06
CA VAL A 34 -20.00 -8.61 7.33
C VAL A 34 -18.88 -8.74 6.29
N LEU A 35 -19.17 -8.58 5.00
CA LEU A 35 -18.15 -8.58 3.94
C LEU A 35 -17.08 -7.52 4.18
N LYS A 36 -17.50 -6.28 4.47
CA LYS A 36 -16.56 -5.18 4.76
C LYS A 36 -15.66 -5.51 5.96
N ALA A 37 -16.23 -6.11 7.01
CA ALA A 37 -15.47 -6.55 8.18
C ALA A 37 -14.51 -7.70 7.85
N GLY A 38 -14.94 -8.69 7.05
CA GLY A 38 -14.14 -9.81 6.59
C GLY A 38 -12.94 -9.38 5.75
N HIS A 39 -13.15 -8.51 4.77
CA HIS A 39 -12.05 -7.95 3.97
C HIS A 39 -11.06 -7.15 4.82
N ARG A 40 -11.55 -6.38 5.80
CA ARG A 40 -10.70 -5.65 6.74
C ARG A 40 -9.86 -6.60 7.60
N ALA A 41 -10.47 -7.66 8.14
CA ALA A 41 -9.77 -8.68 8.93
C ALA A 41 -8.69 -9.38 8.10
N LYS A 42 -8.99 -9.74 6.84
CA LYS A 42 -8.01 -10.31 5.89
C LYS A 42 -6.83 -9.37 5.65
N GLY A 43 -7.10 -8.06 5.50
CA GLY A 43 -6.06 -7.04 5.38
C GLY A 43 -5.14 -6.99 6.61
N LEU A 44 -5.72 -6.99 7.82
CA LEU A 44 -4.96 -7.00 9.09
C LEU A 44 -4.12 -8.26 9.26
N VAL A 45 -4.69 -9.44 8.97
CA VAL A 45 -3.94 -10.71 9.03
C VAL A 45 -2.77 -10.71 8.06
N ASN A 46 -2.97 -10.22 6.84
CA ASN A 46 -1.88 -10.10 5.88
C ASN A 46 -0.78 -9.13 6.36
N GLN A 47 -1.14 -8.00 6.99
CA GLN A 47 -0.17 -7.08 7.59
C GLN A 47 0.63 -7.74 8.71
N ILE A 48 -0.04 -8.51 9.60
CA ILE A 48 0.61 -9.25 10.69
C ILE A 48 1.55 -10.32 10.13
N LEU A 49 1.09 -11.09 9.13
CA LEU A 49 1.90 -12.13 8.49
C LEU A 49 3.12 -11.56 7.77
N THR A 50 2.99 -10.39 7.15
CA THR A 50 4.13 -9.70 6.52
C THR A 50 5.14 -9.23 7.56
N PHE A 51 4.69 -8.74 8.72
CA PHE A 51 5.57 -8.38 9.83
C PHE A 51 6.23 -9.62 10.48
N SER A 52 5.50 -10.74 10.56
CA SER A 52 5.99 -12.00 11.14
C SER A 52 6.89 -12.81 10.21
N ARG A 53 6.78 -12.63 8.90
CA ARG A 53 7.66 -13.29 7.91
C ARG A 53 9.02 -12.59 7.84
N GLN A 54 9.79 -12.66 8.93
CA GLN A 54 11.25 -12.47 8.91
C GLN A 54 12.00 -13.71 8.36
N SER A 55 11.27 -14.70 7.82
CA SER A 55 11.87 -15.90 7.24
C SER A 55 12.44 -15.57 5.86
N GLU A 56 13.76 -15.78 5.74
CA GLU A 56 14.56 -15.86 4.51
C GLU A 56 14.00 -15.01 3.34
N LEU A 57 14.27 -13.70 3.42
CA LEU A 57 14.01 -12.77 2.33
C LEU A 57 14.84 -13.23 1.14
N GLU A 58 14.23 -13.80 0.13
CA GLU A 58 14.86 -14.09 -1.14
C GLU A 58 15.16 -12.76 -1.84
N LYS A 59 16.27 -12.14 -1.42
CA LYS A 59 16.76 -10.93 -2.08
C LYS A 59 17.40 -11.32 -3.40
N GLU A 60 16.94 -10.72 -4.46
CA GLU A 60 17.49 -10.90 -5.80
C GLU A 60 17.76 -9.55 -6.47
N PRO A 61 18.67 -9.50 -7.45
CA PRO A 61 18.83 -8.32 -8.29
C PRO A 61 17.55 -8.07 -9.09
N LEU A 62 16.90 -6.92 -8.87
CA LEU A 62 15.65 -6.57 -9.55
C LEU A 62 15.63 -5.11 -10.03
N GLN A 63 14.82 -4.84 -11.04
CA GLN A 63 14.50 -3.49 -11.51
C GLN A 63 13.22 -2.98 -10.85
N VAL A 64 13.33 -2.03 -9.94
CA VAL A 64 12.18 -1.42 -9.24
C VAL A 64 11.20 -0.79 -10.23
N LYS A 65 11.67 -0.29 -11.38
CA LYS A 65 10.86 0.22 -12.48
C LYS A 65 9.75 -0.75 -12.91
N LEU A 66 10.05 -2.05 -13.00
CA LEU A 66 9.07 -3.06 -13.45
C LEU A 66 7.97 -3.24 -12.40
N ILE A 67 8.35 -3.29 -11.12
CA ILE A 67 7.42 -3.41 -10.01
C ILE A 67 6.51 -2.17 -9.92
N ILE A 68 7.07 -0.96 -10.11
CA ILE A 68 6.27 0.27 -10.14
C ILE A 68 5.24 0.21 -11.27
N LYS A 69 5.63 -0.20 -12.49
CA LYS A 69 4.71 -0.28 -13.63
C LYS A 69 3.55 -1.24 -13.36
N GLU A 70 3.83 -2.39 -12.74
CA GLU A 70 2.80 -3.36 -12.36
C GLU A 70 1.86 -2.79 -11.29
N ALA A 71 2.41 -2.22 -10.22
CA ALA A 71 1.65 -1.59 -9.15
C ALA A 71 0.75 -0.45 -9.68
N LEU A 72 1.27 0.41 -10.56
CA LEU A 72 0.49 1.49 -11.16
C LEU A 72 -0.66 0.98 -12.04
N LYS A 73 -0.49 -0.14 -12.74
CA LYS A 73 -1.56 -0.78 -13.50
C LYS A 73 -2.70 -1.25 -12.58
N LEU A 74 -2.36 -1.88 -11.45
CA LEU A 74 -3.33 -2.32 -10.45
C LEU A 74 -4.04 -1.13 -9.79
N LEU A 75 -3.28 -0.09 -9.42
CA LEU A 75 -3.82 1.12 -8.80
C LEU A 75 -4.80 1.85 -9.73
N ARG A 76 -4.54 1.89 -11.03
CA ARG A 76 -5.45 2.50 -12.01
C ARG A 76 -6.82 1.79 -12.06
N ALA A 77 -6.85 0.48 -11.80
CA ALA A 77 -8.09 -0.29 -11.77
C ALA A 77 -8.86 -0.14 -10.43
N THR A 78 -8.19 0.27 -9.36
CA THR A 78 -8.77 0.33 -8.00
C THR A 78 -9.06 1.73 -7.50
N LEU A 79 -8.27 2.73 -7.95
CA LEU A 79 -8.48 4.12 -7.55
C LEU A 79 -9.59 4.78 -8.38
N PRO A 80 -10.38 5.69 -7.79
CA PRO A 80 -11.40 6.45 -8.49
C PRO A 80 -10.85 7.23 -9.69
N ALA A 81 -11.68 7.43 -10.72
CA ALA A 81 -11.29 8.11 -11.95
C ALA A 81 -10.92 9.60 -11.76
N ASN A 82 -11.37 10.24 -10.67
CA ASN A 82 -11.03 11.61 -10.30
C ASN A 82 -9.63 11.76 -9.69
N ILE A 83 -8.87 10.66 -9.55
CA ILE A 83 -7.45 10.69 -9.14
C ILE A 83 -6.58 10.47 -10.37
N GLU A 84 -5.86 11.51 -10.79
CA GLU A 84 -4.88 11.45 -11.87
C GLU A 84 -3.58 10.83 -11.38
N ILE A 85 -3.10 9.75 -12.02
CA ILE A 85 -1.80 9.13 -11.70
C ILE A 85 -0.76 9.61 -12.70
N LYS A 86 0.32 10.23 -12.20
CA LYS A 86 1.51 10.63 -12.97
C LYS A 86 2.71 9.83 -12.51
N SER A 87 3.58 9.44 -13.45
CA SER A 87 4.82 8.74 -13.14
C SER A 87 5.99 9.32 -13.91
N ASP A 88 7.15 9.43 -13.23
CA ASP A 88 8.42 9.86 -13.81
C ASP A 88 9.52 8.88 -13.36
N ILE A 89 9.77 7.89 -14.21
CA ILE A 89 10.67 6.77 -13.91
C ILE A 89 11.96 6.96 -14.71
N LYS A 90 12.99 7.49 -14.07
CA LYS A 90 14.27 7.89 -14.70
C LYS A 90 15.37 6.85 -14.58
N SER A 91 15.22 5.85 -13.70
CA SER A 91 16.25 4.84 -13.47
C SER A 91 15.82 3.45 -13.90
N GLU A 92 16.79 2.71 -14.43
CA GLU A 92 16.73 1.28 -14.71
C GLU A 92 17.71 0.47 -13.83
N ALA A 93 18.31 1.13 -12.83
CA ALA A 93 19.29 0.50 -11.95
C ALA A 93 18.71 -0.73 -11.24
N LEU A 94 19.57 -1.72 -11.04
CA LEU A 94 19.28 -2.91 -10.27
C LEU A 94 19.53 -2.64 -8.79
N VAL A 95 18.64 -3.15 -7.96
CA VAL A 95 18.82 -3.21 -6.50
C VAL A 95 18.65 -4.66 -6.04
N VAL A 96 19.34 -5.02 -4.97
CA VAL A 96 19.19 -6.34 -4.34
C VAL A 96 18.12 -6.23 -3.27
N ALA A 97 16.92 -6.72 -3.58
CA ALA A 97 15.75 -6.61 -2.68
C ALA A 97 14.77 -7.78 -2.92
N ASP A 98 13.81 -7.91 -2.04
CA ASP A 98 12.66 -8.80 -2.22
C ASP A 98 11.58 -8.06 -3.04
N PRO A 99 11.20 -8.57 -4.23
CA PRO A 99 10.23 -7.93 -5.10
C PRO A 99 8.85 -7.74 -4.43
N THR A 100 8.44 -8.70 -3.59
CA THR A 100 7.16 -8.65 -2.86
C THR A 100 7.13 -7.49 -1.87
N GLN A 101 8.23 -7.26 -1.16
CA GLN A 101 8.33 -6.14 -0.22
C GLN A 101 8.34 -4.80 -0.92
N ILE A 102 9.08 -4.67 -2.02
CA ILE A 102 9.08 -3.43 -2.82
C ILE A 102 7.68 -3.15 -3.36
N HIS A 103 7.01 -4.16 -3.92
CA HIS A 103 5.62 -4.03 -4.38
C HIS A 103 4.70 -3.57 -3.26
N GLN A 104 4.83 -4.15 -2.06
CA GLN A 104 4.01 -3.80 -0.90
C GLN A 104 4.24 -2.36 -0.43
N VAL A 105 5.48 -1.89 -0.38
CA VAL A 105 5.80 -0.49 -0.03
C VAL A 105 5.12 0.46 -1.01
N ILE A 106 5.25 0.20 -2.33
CA ILE A 106 4.63 1.02 -3.37
C ILE A 106 3.11 1.05 -3.21
N MET A 107 2.48 -0.12 -3.06
CA MET A 107 1.03 -0.23 -2.89
C MET A 107 0.54 0.47 -1.62
N ASN A 108 1.25 0.33 -0.50
CA ASN A 108 0.88 0.97 0.75
C ASN A 108 0.93 2.50 0.64
N LEU A 109 2.01 3.05 0.09
CA LEU A 109 2.16 4.49 -0.08
C LEU A 109 1.09 5.05 -1.05
N CYS A 110 0.91 4.41 -2.20
CA CYS A 110 -0.03 4.88 -3.21
C CYS A 110 -1.50 4.73 -2.78
N THR A 111 -1.87 3.66 -2.07
CA THR A 111 -3.23 3.50 -1.54
C THR A 111 -3.51 4.47 -0.39
N ASN A 112 -2.51 4.81 0.43
CA ASN A 112 -2.67 5.84 1.45
C ASN A 112 -2.91 7.22 0.82
N ALA A 113 -2.11 7.59 -0.17
CA ALA A 113 -2.30 8.81 -0.95
C ALA A 113 -3.69 8.83 -1.65
N GLY A 114 -4.08 7.71 -2.28
CA GLY A 114 -5.41 7.56 -2.89
C GLY A 114 -6.55 7.74 -1.89
N HIS A 115 -6.43 7.16 -0.70
CA HIS A 115 -7.42 7.32 0.36
C HIS A 115 -7.56 8.76 0.84
N ALA A 116 -6.45 9.51 0.93
CA ALA A 116 -6.47 10.92 1.32
C ALA A 116 -7.22 11.80 0.30
N MET A 117 -7.31 11.35 -0.95
CA MET A 117 -7.94 12.08 -2.06
C MET A 117 -9.32 11.54 -2.49
N LEU A 118 -9.89 10.52 -1.79
CA LEU A 118 -11.11 9.83 -2.21
C LEU A 118 -12.30 10.77 -2.47
N GLU A 119 -12.49 11.77 -1.61
CA GLU A 119 -13.67 12.65 -1.67
C GLU A 119 -13.50 13.81 -2.67
N VAL A 120 -12.28 14.37 -2.73
CA VAL A 120 -12.02 15.60 -3.51
C VAL A 120 -11.34 15.32 -4.85
N GLY A 121 -10.85 14.11 -5.05
CA GLY A 121 -9.97 13.79 -6.18
C GLY A 121 -8.57 14.39 -5.98
N GLY A 122 -7.72 14.26 -7.01
CA GLY A 122 -6.39 14.82 -6.92
C GLY A 122 -5.37 14.21 -7.88
N LYS A 123 -4.09 14.43 -7.56
CA LYS A 123 -2.95 13.94 -8.34
C LYS A 123 -2.04 13.11 -7.46
N LEU A 124 -1.80 11.88 -7.88
CA LEU A 124 -0.81 10.97 -7.32
C LEU A 124 0.41 10.97 -8.25
N TYR A 125 1.56 11.30 -7.72
CA TYR A 125 2.83 11.28 -8.43
C TYR A 125 3.73 10.16 -7.89
N VAL A 126 4.32 9.37 -8.79
CA VAL A 126 5.30 8.32 -8.46
C VAL A 126 6.56 8.54 -9.27
N GLY A 127 7.68 8.80 -8.60
CA GLY A 127 8.99 9.02 -9.21
C GLY A 127 10.02 7.97 -8.80
N LEU A 128 10.95 7.65 -9.71
CA LEU A 128 12.09 6.80 -9.47
C LEU A 128 13.33 7.42 -10.10
N GLU A 129 14.35 7.67 -9.30
CA GLU A 129 15.61 8.26 -9.77
C GLU A 129 16.81 7.74 -8.97
N GLU A 130 17.99 7.83 -9.56
CA GLU A 130 19.23 7.58 -8.85
C GLU A 130 19.64 8.82 -8.08
N GLN A 131 20.12 8.62 -6.86
CA GLN A 131 20.62 9.68 -5.98
C GLN A 131 21.93 9.27 -5.36
N HIS A 132 22.93 10.13 -5.47
CA HIS A 132 24.18 9.98 -4.74
C HIS A 132 24.08 10.71 -3.40
N LEU A 133 24.30 9.98 -2.30
CA LEU A 133 24.39 10.54 -0.96
C LEU A 133 25.86 10.74 -0.63
N ASP A 134 26.26 11.98 -0.41
CA ASP A 134 27.62 12.36 -0.03
C ASP A 134 27.83 12.35 1.50
N ASP A 135 29.07 12.53 1.93
CA ASP A 135 29.42 12.58 3.35
C ASP A 135 28.74 13.74 4.09
N GLN A 136 28.42 14.84 3.39
CA GLN A 136 27.73 15.99 4.00
C GLN A 136 26.25 15.64 4.32
N PHE A 137 25.61 14.84 3.47
CA PHE A 137 24.26 14.32 3.72
C PHE A 137 24.29 13.36 4.90
N VAL A 138 25.24 12.42 4.92
CA VAL A 138 25.38 11.40 5.99
C VAL A 138 25.66 12.05 7.35
N ALA A 139 26.46 13.10 7.39
CA ALA A 139 26.74 13.83 8.63
C ALA A 139 25.49 14.43 9.31
N LYS A 140 24.42 14.65 8.53
CA LYS A 140 23.13 15.16 9.03
C LYS A 140 22.08 14.06 9.29
N HIS A 141 22.33 12.84 8.83
CA HIS A 141 21.38 11.71 8.87
C HIS A 141 22.12 10.47 9.36
N THR A 142 22.09 10.24 10.67
CA THR A 142 22.87 9.19 11.36
C THR A 142 22.62 7.76 10.85
N ASP A 143 21.48 7.52 10.23
CA ASP A 143 21.08 6.20 9.71
C ASP A 143 21.40 6.02 8.22
N ALA A 144 21.99 7.04 7.59
CA ALA A 144 22.38 6.98 6.19
C ALA A 144 23.85 6.59 6.03
N THR A 145 24.19 5.97 4.90
CA THR A 145 25.55 5.70 4.46
C THR A 145 25.79 6.41 3.14
N ALA A 146 27.05 6.86 2.89
CA ALA A 146 27.42 7.45 1.61
C ALA A 146 27.37 6.39 0.49
N GLY A 147 26.98 6.80 -0.71
CA GLY A 147 26.92 5.92 -1.87
C GLY A 147 25.79 6.24 -2.84
N ASN A 148 25.60 5.32 -3.79
CA ASN A 148 24.54 5.45 -4.79
C ASN A 148 23.27 4.72 -4.31
N PHE A 149 22.17 5.43 -4.34
CA PHE A 149 20.86 4.95 -3.91
C PHE A 149 19.84 5.12 -5.03
N LEU A 150 18.78 4.31 -4.95
CA LEU A 150 17.61 4.48 -5.75
C LEU A 150 16.51 5.13 -4.91
N ARG A 151 16.09 6.34 -5.31
CA ARG A 151 15.05 7.08 -4.61
C ARG A 151 13.69 6.81 -5.24
N LEU A 152 12.79 6.15 -4.50
CA LEU A 152 11.38 6.08 -4.80
C LEU A 152 10.66 7.26 -4.12
N ARG A 153 9.91 8.04 -4.90
CA ARG A 153 9.10 9.15 -4.42
C ARG A 153 7.63 8.90 -4.71
N VAL A 154 6.79 8.98 -3.68
CA VAL A 154 5.33 9.01 -3.82
C VAL A 154 4.85 10.32 -3.23
N SER A 155 4.06 11.07 -3.98
CA SER A 155 3.55 12.38 -3.58
C SER A 155 2.11 12.54 -4.03
N ASP A 156 1.29 13.17 -3.21
CA ASP A 156 -0.10 13.49 -3.49
C ASP A 156 -0.37 14.98 -3.19
N ASN A 157 -1.50 15.47 -3.65
CA ASN A 157 -1.99 16.80 -3.34
C ASN A 157 -3.25 16.78 -2.46
N GLY A 158 -3.38 15.73 -1.65
CA GLY A 158 -4.42 15.62 -0.63
C GLY A 158 -4.23 16.58 0.55
N PRO A 159 -5.00 16.42 1.62
CA PRO A 159 -4.98 17.31 2.78
C PRO A 159 -3.69 17.26 3.61
N GLY A 160 -2.77 16.34 3.27
CA GLY A 160 -1.53 16.14 4.02
C GLY A 160 -1.72 15.37 5.34
N ILE A 161 -0.66 15.33 6.13
CA ILE A 161 -0.63 14.69 7.44
C ILE A 161 -0.93 15.77 8.48
N PRO A 162 -1.92 15.58 9.39
CA PRO A 162 -2.20 16.54 10.46
C PRO A 162 -0.98 16.73 11.37
N GLU A 163 -0.78 17.96 11.84
CA GLU A 163 0.28 18.27 12.81
C GLU A 163 0.17 17.41 14.07
N GLY A 164 1.31 17.00 14.61
CA GLY A 164 1.43 16.23 15.86
C GLY A 164 1.25 14.73 15.76
N ILE A 165 1.06 14.18 14.53
CA ILE A 165 1.04 12.73 14.32
C ILE A 165 2.17 12.21 13.44
N GLU A 166 3.05 13.10 12.96
CA GLU A 166 4.13 12.79 12.02
C GLU A 166 5.07 11.70 12.56
N ASP A 167 5.43 11.76 13.84
CA ASP A 167 6.29 10.77 14.48
C ASP A 167 5.61 9.40 14.66
N ARG A 168 4.28 9.33 14.51
CA ARG A 168 3.48 8.13 14.75
C ARG A 168 2.99 7.44 13.49
N ILE A 169 3.18 8.04 12.32
CA ILE A 169 2.65 7.47 11.05
C ILE A 169 3.27 6.12 10.70
N PHE A 170 4.44 5.80 11.26
CA PHE A 170 5.12 4.51 11.10
C PHE A 170 4.86 3.54 12.25
N ASP A 171 4.12 3.95 13.30
CA ASP A 171 3.77 3.04 14.38
C ASP A 171 2.88 1.90 13.86
N PRO A 172 3.15 0.65 14.26
CA PRO A 172 2.29 -0.46 13.89
C PRO A 172 0.85 -0.21 14.35
N PHE A 173 -0.11 -0.45 13.45
CA PHE A 173 -1.57 -0.28 13.70
C PHE A 173 -2.05 1.16 13.92
N PHE A 174 -1.19 2.18 13.79
CA PHE A 174 -1.62 3.56 13.87
C PHE A 174 -2.51 3.92 12.67
N THR A 175 -3.63 4.57 12.93
CA THR A 175 -4.54 5.07 11.89
C THR A 175 -5.37 6.23 12.41
N THR A 176 -5.51 7.26 11.59
CA THR A 176 -6.43 8.40 11.82
C THR A 176 -7.78 8.20 11.14
N LYS A 177 -7.96 7.11 10.39
CA LYS A 177 -9.21 6.82 9.69
C LYS A 177 -10.30 6.50 10.71
N LYS A 178 -11.43 7.23 10.65
CA LYS A 178 -12.61 6.92 11.45
C LYS A 178 -13.10 5.50 11.11
N LYS A 179 -13.43 4.75 12.15
CA LYS A 179 -13.96 3.40 12.07
C LYS A 179 -15.34 3.35 11.41
#